data_7628566d5bee839b3bf14d95eed88071
#
_entry.id   7628566d5bee839b3bf14d95eed88071
#
_cell.length_a   1.000
_cell.length_b   1.000
_cell.length_c   1.000
_cell.angle_alpha   90.00
_cell.angle_beta   90.00
_cell.angle_gamma   90.00
#
_symmetry.space_group_name_H-M   'P 1'
#
loop_
_entity.id
_entity.type
_entity.pdbx_description
1 polymer ?
#
loop_
_entity_poly.entity_id
_entity_poly.type
_entity_poly.pdbx_seq_one_letter_code
_entity_poly.pdbx_strand_id
1 'polypeptide(L)'
;TTLFETMEGKTDDIDWFAPDDKIIHRFAGTDNGAILKYEFAIGTTDSTDDIIAWAVTANDSSDTTVTDTLEEGILYYTNLKLKDKADNLGDIFSSDGFRIDGSPPKSGQVSDGASEDIDFSESTTSAIVNWSGFSDNGSGISHYLVSLGTTSGGEEVRQPVDVGDASNYLFTGLSLEHGVTYYSSVAAVDSVGNESINVSSDGFTMDVYPGPPRVASSKPDETTFLSLIDGGHLVFKFSEPVESADLSIYSKLGDELQFERIDYSDSIAIALWGPLTSLDTIQVEMSQLTDESGRVGNDTLLTFYNEMIADYNHDTAIDASDLSMLVTGWTSQDYFYELGPVEGEAPYFVPIIDLEYDLRDLMAFTRMWHWYHGSPQLLNLARVNFGDELDVTVNDKSLTVMIPEHVIAGQLAFQVSDSELSVTLPEEKTGDVILLSHTEAGLLQSVMDFAYFNEDGERNFVLPLEYGRHSSTLTLSYALYGTNGVVTGQGVVTMDVTPVPAEFVLNQNYPNPFNPTTQIEYGLPVDGQVKLTVYDLLGQEVRSLISGLDQSAGYHNIMWDARDNRGLAVSAGVYIYRLAARGEDGQKFSRTKKMVLLK
;
A
#
# COMPACT_ATOMS: atom_id res chain seq x y z
N THR A 1 69.57 35.54 58.43
CA THR A 1 68.14 35.71 58.19
C THR A 1 67.76 34.72 57.09
N THR A 2 66.75 33.90 57.33
CA THR A 2 66.30 32.91 56.37
C THR A 2 64.83 33.13 56.18
N LEU A 3 64.43 33.33 54.94
CA LEU A 3 63.03 33.39 54.50
C LEU A 3 62.57 31.95 54.17
N PHE A 4 61.32 31.62 54.49
CA PHE A 4 60.78 30.29 54.25
C PHE A 4 59.70 30.29 53.17
N GLU A 5 59.03 31.38 53.06
CA GLU A 5 57.83 31.39 52.19
C GLU A 5 57.55 32.83 51.73
N THR A 6 57.19 32.96 50.45
CA THR A 6 56.56 34.13 49.86
C THR A 6 55.46 33.62 48.99
N MET A 7 54.23 34.06 49.18
CA MET A 7 53.08 33.67 48.38
C MET A 7 52.17 34.85 48.11
N GLU A 8 51.48 34.80 47.02
CA GLU A 8 50.41 35.70 46.64
C GLU A 8 49.05 35.06 46.98
N GLY A 9 48.18 35.86 47.60
CA GLY A 9 46.86 35.41 48.07
C GLY A 9 46.72 35.40 49.58
N LYS A 10 45.48 35.25 50.05
CA LYS A 10 45.15 35.37 51.49
C LYS A 10 45.37 34.05 52.25
N THR A 11 45.07 32.94 51.65
CA THR A 11 45.16 31.59 52.22
C THR A 11 45.93 30.62 51.36
N ASP A 12 45.82 30.75 50.08
CA ASP A 12 46.43 29.92 49.07
C ASP A 12 47.32 30.78 48.17
N ASP A 13 48.25 30.20 47.50
CA ASP A 13 49.08 30.84 46.49
C ASP A 13 48.26 31.04 45.23
N ILE A 14 48.21 32.27 44.71
CA ILE A 14 47.35 32.64 43.57
C ILE A 14 48.23 33.14 42.45
N ASP A 15 48.22 32.43 41.35
CA ASP A 15 49.04 32.75 40.17
C ASP A 15 48.39 33.83 39.24
N TRP A 16 47.08 34.03 39.38
CA TRP A 16 46.34 34.97 38.51
C TRP A 16 45.41 35.87 39.30
N PHE A 17 45.33 37.13 38.91
CA PHE A 17 44.49 38.16 39.52
C PHE A 17 43.72 38.94 38.47
N ALA A 18 42.54 39.39 38.79
CA ALA A 18 41.83 40.40 37.97
C ALA A 18 42.51 41.75 38.09
N PRO A 19 42.35 42.65 37.06
CA PRO A 19 42.98 44.01 37.11
C PRO A 19 42.64 44.84 38.32
N ASP A 20 41.45 44.69 38.87
CA ASP A 20 40.95 45.46 40.03
C ASP A 20 41.19 44.75 41.39
N ASP A 21 41.81 43.58 41.35
CA ASP A 21 42.06 42.83 42.56
C ASP A 21 43.12 43.45 43.44
N LYS A 22 42.94 43.25 44.71
CA LYS A 22 43.93 43.62 45.74
C LYS A 22 44.82 42.43 46.02
N ILE A 23 46.06 42.54 45.61
CA ILE A 23 47.07 41.51 45.87
C ILE A 23 47.50 41.57 47.33
N ILE A 24 47.37 40.49 48.03
CA ILE A 24 47.82 40.31 49.42
C ILE A 24 49.07 39.45 49.38
N HIS A 25 50.21 40.06 49.72
CA HIS A 25 51.49 39.38 49.84
C HIS A 25 51.69 38.85 51.25
N ARG A 26 51.96 37.59 51.38
CA ARG A 26 52.23 36.93 52.65
C ARG A 26 53.65 36.40 52.66
N PHE A 27 54.29 36.59 53.73
CA PHE A 27 55.66 36.14 53.87
C PHE A 27 55.98 35.78 55.30
N ALA A 28 56.89 34.81 55.52
CA ALA A 28 57.36 34.37 56.78
C ALA A 28 58.86 34.16 56.71
N GLY A 29 59.55 34.60 57.74
CA GLY A 29 61.00 34.43 57.86
C GLY A 29 61.47 34.32 59.32
N THR A 30 62.69 33.83 59.51
CA THR A 30 63.34 33.74 60.83
C THR A 30 64.70 34.36 60.76
N ASP A 31 65.11 34.90 61.92
CA ASP A 31 66.45 35.43 62.15
C ASP A 31 66.92 35.15 63.53
N ASN A 32 68.24 34.96 63.75
CA ASN A 32 68.85 34.70 65.06
C ASN A 32 68.77 35.89 65.98
N GLY A 33 68.57 37.14 65.46
CA GLY A 33 68.61 38.37 66.24
C GLY A 33 67.25 39.08 66.38
N ALA A 34 66.25 38.63 65.80
CA ALA A 34 64.91 39.19 65.57
C ALA A 34 64.84 40.14 64.37
N ILE A 35 63.89 39.87 63.52
CA ILE A 35 63.53 40.67 62.30
C ILE A 35 63.06 42.07 62.78
N LEU A 36 63.57 43.10 62.17
CA LEU A 36 63.12 44.50 62.40
C LEU A 36 62.01 44.91 61.49
N LYS A 37 62.15 44.57 60.18
CA LYS A 37 61.19 44.88 59.13
C LYS A 37 61.35 44.01 57.95
N TYR A 38 60.27 43.96 57.17
CA TYR A 38 60.23 43.45 55.84
C TYR A 38 60.19 44.60 54.82
N GLU A 39 60.91 44.45 53.73
CA GLU A 39 60.82 45.32 52.56
C GLU A 39 60.43 44.46 51.39
N PHE A 40 59.38 44.88 50.64
CA PHE A 40 58.93 44.19 49.45
C PHE A 40 58.93 45.14 48.24
N ALA A 41 59.04 44.53 47.07
CA ALA A 41 58.94 45.18 45.78
C ALA A 41 58.25 44.28 44.80
N ILE A 42 57.73 44.80 43.70
CA ILE A 42 57.21 44.04 42.56
C ILE A 42 58.07 44.34 41.33
N GLY A 43 58.53 43.30 40.67
CA GLY A 43 59.32 43.44 39.48
C GLY A 43 58.92 42.41 38.38
N THR A 44 59.44 42.64 37.17
CA THR A 44 59.23 41.77 35.99
C THR A 44 60.21 40.60 35.95
N THR A 45 61.20 40.60 36.81
CA THR A 45 62.15 39.50 37.05
C THR A 45 62.38 39.33 38.55
N ASP A 46 62.92 38.18 38.89
CA ASP A 46 63.30 37.97 40.28
C ASP A 46 64.31 39.07 40.73
N SER A 47 64.19 39.49 41.98
CA SER A 47 65.09 40.49 42.57
C SER A 47 65.01 41.90 42.01
N THR A 48 64.09 42.27 41.11
CA THR A 48 63.86 43.62 40.59
C THR A 48 62.73 44.36 41.30
N ASP A 49 62.74 45.71 41.16
CA ASP A 49 61.76 46.63 41.71
C ASP A 49 61.27 47.62 40.66
N ASP A 50 61.23 47.18 39.40
CA ASP A 50 60.95 48.01 38.23
C ASP A 50 59.46 48.39 38.08
N ILE A 51 58.60 47.70 38.81
CA ILE A 51 57.15 48.00 38.82
C ILE A 51 56.76 48.75 40.10
N ILE A 52 56.99 48.13 41.26
CA ILE A 52 56.79 48.77 42.56
C ILE A 52 58.14 48.76 43.28
N ALA A 53 58.60 49.96 43.53
CA ALA A 53 59.85 50.18 44.26
C ALA A 53 59.79 49.64 45.68
N TRP A 54 60.96 49.25 46.25
CA TRP A 54 61.07 48.71 47.60
C TRP A 54 60.30 49.50 48.62
N ALA A 55 59.31 48.93 49.24
CA ALA A 55 58.47 49.52 50.29
C ALA A 55 58.62 48.73 51.60
N VAL A 56 58.66 49.44 52.72
CA VAL A 56 58.76 48.85 54.05
C VAL A 56 57.36 48.45 54.56
N THR A 57 57.21 47.28 55.04
CA THR A 57 56.04 46.81 55.78
C THR A 57 56.43 46.44 57.20
N ALA A 58 55.59 46.72 58.18
CA ALA A 58 55.81 46.35 59.58
C ALA A 58 55.22 44.97 59.98
N ASN A 59 54.48 44.39 59.10
CA ASN A 59 53.71 43.16 59.27
C ASN A 59 54.31 42.04 58.41
N ASP A 60 53.93 40.85 58.73
CA ASP A 60 54.26 39.61 58.01
C ASP A 60 53.35 39.42 56.75
N SER A 61 52.52 40.41 56.47
CA SER A 61 51.68 40.50 55.26
C SER A 61 51.50 41.96 54.87
N SER A 62 51.36 42.23 53.56
CA SER A 62 51.09 43.58 53.03
C SER A 62 49.96 43.51 52.02
N ASP A 63 49.09 44.47 52.07
CA ASP A 63 48.05 44.69 51.04
C ASP A 63 48.57 45.65 49.97
N THR A 64 48.54 45.20 48.74
CA THR A 64 48.85 46.04 47.60
C THR A 64 47.71 46.03 46.60
N THR A 65 47.16 47.18 46.26
CA THR A 65 46.20 47.26 45.18
C THR A 65 46.97 47.34 43.86
N VAL A 66 46.69 46.40 42.95
CA VAL A 66 47.24 46.40 41.60
C VAL A 66 46.50 47.44 40.80
N THR A 67 47.22 48.45 40.34
CA THR A 67 46.69 49.53 39.56
C THR A 67 46.98 49.30 38.07
N ASP A 68 46.54 50.20 37.22
CA ASP A 68 46.71 50.23 35.75
C ASP A 68 48.15 50.12 35.23
N THR A 69 49.13 49.93 36.12
CA THR A 69 50.56 49.77 35.77
C THR A 69 50.98 48.33 35.50
N LEU A 70 50.10 47.35 35.79
CA LEU A 70 50.38 45.94 35.51
C LEU A 70 49.73 45.56 34.18
N GLU A 71 50.55 45.02 33.29
CA GLU A 71 50.09 44.60 31.96
C GLU A 71 49.63 43.14 32.01
N GLU A 72 48.58 42.87 31.28
CA GLU A 72 48.00 41.54 31.18
C GLU A 72 49.02 40.49 30.65
N GLY A 73 49.02 39.31 31.21
CA GLY A 73 49.83 38.20 30.80
C GLY A 73 51.32 38.25 31.15
N ILE A 74 51.80 39.41 31.64
CA ILE A 74 53.19 39.57 32.14
C ILE A 74 53.35 38.84 33.47
N LEU A 75 54.46 38.12 33.61
CA LEU A 75 54.78 37.46 34.88
C LEU A 75 55.48 38.49 35.78
N TYR A 76 54.89 38.74 36.95
CA TYR A 76 55.40 39.60 37.98
C TYR A 76 55.83 38.80 39.19
N TYR A 77 56.88 39.27 39.86
CA TYR A 77 57.42 38.62 41.06
C TYR A 77 57.29 39.54 42.26
N THR A 78 56.81 38.98 43.37
CA THR A 78 56.92 39.64 44.66
C THR A 78 58.30 39.37 45.24
N ASN A 79 59.11 40.41 45.33
CA ASN A 79 60.46 40.35 45.84
C ASN A 79 60.50 40.84 47.27
N LEU A 80 61.17 40.10 48.18
CA LEU A 80 61.20 40.37 49.59
C LEU A 80 62.63 40.45 50.09
N LYS A 81 62.92 41.44 50.99
CA LYS A 81 64.12 41.58 51.79
C LYS A 81 63.73 41.62 53.24
N LEU A 82 64.56 40.97 54.04
CA LEU A 82 64.48 41.03 55.52
C LEU A 82 65.55 41.91 56.03
N LYS A 83 65.22 42.76 57.01
CA LYS A 83 66.20 43.59 57.74
C LYS A 83 66.14 43.27 59.24
N ASP A 84 67.30 42.95 59.84
CA ASP A 84 67.39 42.69 61.26
C ASP A 84 67.51 43.96 62.07
N LYS A 85 67.47 43.85 63.39
CA LYS A 85 67.64 45.00 64.30
C LYS A 85 69.02 45.63 64.30
N ALA A 86 70.01 44.95 63.71
CA ALA A 86 71.36 45.49 63.54
C ALA A 86 71.59 46.14 62.19
N ASP A 87 70.49 46.32 61.43
CA ASP A 87 70.43 46.96 60.12
C ASP A 87 71.09 46.14 59.00
N ASN A 88 71.27 44.83 59.21
CA ASN A 88 71.76 43.93 58.18
C ASN A 88 70.60 43.50 57.25
N LEU A 89 70.84 43.58 55.94
CA LEU A 89 69.91 43.10 54.92
C LEU A 89 70.22 41.64 54.59
N GLY A 90 69.17 40.80 54.54
CA GLY A 90 69.24 39.44 54.03
C GLY A 90 69.22 39.37 52.52
N ASP A 91 69.37 38.15 52.00
CA ASP A 91 69.22 37.91 50.55
C ASP A 91 67.79 38.28 50.06
N ILE A 92 67.61 38.51 48.77
CA ILE A 92 66.35 38.71 48.16
C ILE A 92 65.71 37.37 47.90
N PHE A 93 64.44 37.21 48.27
CA PHE A 93 63.61 36.05 47.97
C PHE A 93 62.46 36.53 47.06
N SER A 94 62.23 35.79 45.98
CA SER A 94 61.16 36.07 45.04
C SER A 94 60.12 34.94 45.12
N SER A 95 58.85 35.31 44.96
CA SER A 95 57.77 34.37 44.74
C SER A 95 57.97 33.60 43.41
N ASP A 96 57.18 32.60 43.12
CA ASP A 96 57.12 31.95 41.80
C ASP A 96 56.40 32.82 40.79
N GLY A 97 55.67 33.82 41.23
CA GLY A 97 55.14 34.94 40.44
C GLY A 97 53.63 34.84 40.13
N PHE A 98 53.09 35.97 39.76
CA PHE A 98 51.67 36.09 39.41
C PHE A 98 51.50 36.83 38.10
N ARG A 99 50.32 36.75 37.50
CA ARG A 99 49.92 37.45 36.28
C ARG A 99 48.59 38.13 36.47
N ILE A 100 48.31 39.09 35.62
CA ILE A 100 47.00 39.74 35.51
C ILE A 100 46.28 39.19 34.32
N ASP A 101 44.98 38.90 34.50
CA ASP A 101 44.06 38.49 33.45
C ASP A 101 42.80 39.34 33.50
N GLY A 102 42.67 40.23 32.53
CA GLY A 102 41.50 41.08 32.36
C GLY A 102 40.67 40.72 31.10
N SER A 103 41.13 39.73 30.37
CA SER A 103 40.48 39.32 29.14
C SER A 103 39.50 38.18 29.38
N PRO A 104 38.24 38.36 28.96
CA PRO A 104 37.26 37.28 29.09
C PRO A 104 37.57 36.09 28.15
N PRO A 105 37.14 34.88 28.50
CA PRO A 105 37.31 33.70 27.67
C PRO A 105 36.70 33.90 26.27
N LYS A 106 37.33 33.30 25.29
CA LYS A 106 36.84 33.25 23.91
C LYS A 106 35.59 32.37 23.85
N SER A 107 34.53 32.89 23.21
CA SER A 107 33.31 32.13 22.98
C SER A 107 33.51 30.95 22.08
N GLY A 108 32.79 29.87 22.35
CA GLY A 108 32.74 28.64 21.57
C GLY A 108 31.49 28.52 20.71
N GLN A 109 31.04 27.29 20.55
CA GLN A 109 29.79 26.93 19.87
C GLN A 109 28.88 26.18 20.85
N VAL A 110 27.57 26.38 20.69
CA VAL A 110 26.55 25.77 21.52
C VAL A 110 25.57 25.07 20.58
N SER A 111 25.20 23.83 20.90
CA SER A 111 24.25 23.02 20.16
C SER A 111 23.22 22.41 21.08
N ASP A 112 21.99 22.30 20.63
CA ASP A 112 20.94 21.59 21.33
C ASP A 112 21.09 20.08 21.10
N GLY A 113 20.78 19.27 22.14
CA GLY A 113 20.93 17.82 22.07
C GLY A 113 22.19 17.28 22.75
N ALA A 114 22.31 15.95 22.80
CA ALA A 114 23.38 15.29 23.56
C ALA A 114 24.72 15.21 22.80
N SER A 115 24.71 15.14 21.48
CA SER A 115 25.90 15.01 20.63
C SER A 115 25.74 15.62 19.26
N GLU A 116 24.55 15.51 18.67
CA GLU A 116 24.18 16.14 17.42
C GLU A 116 23.20 17.25 17.73
N ASP A 117 23.23 18.29 16.94
CA ASP A 117 22.29 19.40 17.02
C ASP A 117 20.88 18.93 16.63
N ILE A 118 19.88 19.42 17.34
CA ILE A 118 18.48 19.03 17.12
C ILE A 118 17.61 20.25 16.91
N ASP A 119 16.78 20.21 15.87
CA ASP A 119 15.78 21.25 15.60
C ASP A 119 14.50 21.04 16.43
N PHE A 120 14.22 19.82 16.89
CA PHE A 120 12.99 19.46 17.61
C PHE A 120 13.25 18.56 18.82
N SER A 121 12.46 18.76 19.87
CA SER A 121 12.48 17.93 21.08
C SER A 121 11.08 17.48 21.48
N GLU A 122 10.93 16.21 21.89
CA GLU A 122 9.66 15.63 22.36
C GLU A 122 9.50 15.68 23.89
N SER A 123 10.53 16.08 24.62
CA SER A 123 10.52 16.09 26.09
C SER A 123 10.06 17.42 26.68
N THR A 124 8.84 17.47 27.18
CA THR A 124 8.30 18.67 27.85
C THR A 124 8.96 18.99 29.19
N THR A 125 9.75 18.09 29.76
CA THR A 125 10.28 18.21 31.13
C THR A 125 11.80 18.30 31.22
N SER A 126 12.49 18.13 30.10
CA SER A 126 13.96 18.18 30.05
C SER A 126 14.45 18.66 28.68
N ALA A 127 15.63 19.29 28.70
CA ALA A 127 16.40 19.65 27.52
C ALA A 127 17.88 19.41 27.78
N ILE A 128 18.63 19.06 26.76
CA ILE A 128 20.07 18.84 26.87
C ILE A 128 20.80 19.79 25.93
N VAL A 129 21.87 20.38 26.42
CA VAL A 129 22.74 21.28 25.68
C VAL A 129 24.16 20.76 25.71
N ASN A 130 24.91 20.93 24.66
CA ASN A 130 26.34 20.68 24.59
C ASN A 130 27.07 21.88 23.99
N TRP A 131 28.36 22.00 24.34
CA TRP A 131 29.19 23.09 23.84
C TRP A 131 30.65 22.67 23.66
N SER A 132 31.36 23.42 22.84
CA SER A 132 32.77 23.18 22.56
C SER A 132 33.47 24.46 22.08
N GLY A 133 34.78 24.44 22.05
CA GLY A 133 35.58 25.48 21.42
C GLY A 133 35.73 26.76 22.26
N PHE A 134 35.20 26.83 23.48
CA PHE A 134 35.55 27.90 24.41
C PHE A 134 37.02 27.74 24.82
N SER A 135 37.70 28.84 24.95
CA SER A 135 39.11 28.81 25.37
C SER A 135 39.48 30.11 26.07
N ASP A 136 40.35 30.03 27.02
CA ASP A 136 40.96 31.15 27.62
C ASP A 136 42.50 31.04 27.53
N ASN A 137 43.18 32.19 27.27
CA ASN A 137 44.62 32.26 27.13
C ASN A 137 45.32 32.78 28.41
N GLY A 138 44.52 33.29 29.37
CA GLY A 138 44.99 33.80 30.64
C GLY A 138 44.90 32.79 31.76
N SER A 139 44.00 33.03 32.69
CA SER A 139 43.82 32.26 33.91
C SER A 139 43.17 30.89 33.73
N GLY A 140 42.70 30.62 32.50
CA GLY A 140 41.99 29.41 32.14
C GLY A 140 40.52 29.42 32.54
N ILE A 141 39.72 28.60 31.86
CA ILE A 141 38.28 28.48 32.16
C ILE A 141 38.11 27.74 33.48
N SER A 142 37.39 28.37 34.40
CA SER A 142 37.03 27.80 35.71
C SER A 142 35.73 27.02 35.65
N HIS A 143 34.69 27.57 35.02
CA HIS A 143 33.38 26.94 34.94
C HIS A 143 32.56 27.52 33.82
N TYR A 144 31.42 26.89 33.54
CA TYR A 144 30.43 27.39 32.57
C TYR A 144 29.12 27.70 33.26
N LEU A 145 28.46 28.77 32.77
CA LEU A 145 27.11 29.14 33.11
C LEU A 145 26.19 28.76 31.97
N VAL A 146 25.13 28.00 32.24
CA VAL A 146 24.16 27.59 31.25
C VAL A 146 22.76 28.06 31.59
N SER A 147 22.05 28.60 30.62
CA SER A 147 20.67 29.08 30.75
C SER A 147 19.80 28.59 29.62
N LEU A 148 18.47 28.70 29.77
CA LEU A 148 17.48 28.35 28.77
C LEU A 148 16.40 29.42 28.71
N GLY A 149 16.06 29.86 27.50
CA GLY A 149 15.05 30.88 27.27
C GLY A 149 14.24 30.63 26.00
N THR A 150 13.26 31.49 25.73
CA THR A 150 12.45 31.52 24.51
C THR A 150 12.99 32.48 23.46
N THR A 151 14.09 33.14 23.76
CA THR A 151 14.83 34.01 22.85
C THR A 151 16.33 33.74 22.99
N SER A 152 17.10 34.00 21.95
CA SER A 152 18.56 33.85 21.99
C SER A 152 19.15 34.71 23.13
N GLY A 153 19.89 34.13 24.04
CA GLY A 153 20.41 34.74 25.26
C GLY A 153 19.40 34.87 26.40
N GLY A 154 18.18 34.38 26.22
CA GLY A 154 17.11 34.41 27.22
C GLY A 154 17.38 33.46 28.40
N GLU A 155 16.79 33.81 29.56
CA GLU A 155 16.97 33.09 30.84
C GLU A 155 15.64 32.84 31.55
N GLU A 156 14.53 33.14 30.90
CA GLU A 156 13.19 33.11 31.51
C GLU A 156 12.68 31.71 31.83
N VAL A 157 13.20 30.66 31.16
CA VAL A 157 12.86 29.27 31.42
C VAL A 157 13.76 28.67 32.48
N ARG A 158 15.05 28.97 32.40
CA ARG A 158 16.06 28.60 33.41
C ARG A 158 17.13 29.67 33.51
N GLN A 159 17.25 30.26 34.70
CA GLN A 159 18.33 31.19 35.03
C GLN A 159 19.69 30.51 34.94
N PRO A 160 20.79 31.25 34.74
CA PRO A 160 22.14 30.69 34.65
C PRO A 160 22.47 29.73 35.81
N VAL A 161 22.93 28.57 35.46
CA VAL A 161 23.35 27.52 36.38
C VAL A 161 24.84 27.27 36.19
N ASP A 162 25.60 27.33 37.26
CA ASP A 162 27.01 26.94 37.28
C ASP A 162 27.08 25.40 37.17
N VAL A 163 27.78 24.90 36.14
CA VAL A 163 27.90 23.49 35.81
C VAL A 163 29.35 22.96 35.91
N GLY A 164 30.24 23.78 36.48
CA GLY A 164 31.66 23.46 36.59
C GLY A 164 32.33 23.40 35.21
N ASP A 165 33.27 22.46 35.09
CA ASP A 165 34.04 22.21 33.85
C ASP A 165 33.36 21.26 32.84
N ALA A 166 32.05 21.04 32.98
CA ALA A 166 31.28 20.20 32.09
C ALA A 166 31.30 20.71 30.64
N SER A 167 31.07 19.82 29.67
CA SER A 167 30.90 20.14 28.25
C SER A 167 29.49 19.91 27.75
N ASN A 168 28.57 19.49 28.61
CA ASN A 168 27.14 19.34 28.35
C ASN A 168 26.35 19.48 29.64
N TYR A 169 25.06 19.78 29.53
CA TYR A 169 24.18 19.86 30.68
C TYR A 169 22.77 19.41 30.36
N LEU A 170 22.15 18.66 31.27
CA LEU A 170 20.76 18.22 31.20
C LEU A 170 19.91 19.10 32.11
N PHE A 171 19.12 19.98 31.53
CA PHE A 171 18.06 20.68 32.23
C PHE A 171 16.94 19.70 32.58
N THR A 172 16.44 19.73 33.79
CA THR A 172 15.35 18.89 34.29
C THR A 172 14.30 19.71 35.02
N GLY A 173 13.09 19.14 35.16
CA GLY A 173 11.99 19.82 35.85
C GLY A 173 11.49 21.07 35.09
N LEU A 174 11.56 21.04 33.78
CA LEU A 174 11.05 22.06 32.90
C LEU A 174 9.53 21.90 32.70
N SER A 175 8.91 22.87 32.07
CA SER A 175 7.54 22.87 31.55
C SER A 175 7.57 23.52 30.19
N LEU A 176 7.97 22.77 29.17
CA LEU A 176 8.09 23.28 27.82
C LEU A 176 6.75 23.12 27.10
N GLU A 177 6.37 24.11 26.32
CA GLU A 177 5.10 24.18 25.60
C GLU A 177 5.29 23.79 24.13
N HIS A 178 4.36 23.01 23.60
CA HIS A 178 4.33 22.62 22.21
C HIS A 178 4.30 23.84 21.26
N GLY A 179 5.04 23.77 20.15
CA GLY A 179 5.14 24.85 19.16
C GLY A 179 6.04 26.02 19.58
N VAL A 180 6.67 26.00 20.77
CA VAL A 180 7.57 27.07 21.25
C VAL A 180 9.02 26.69 20.99
N THR A 181 9.79 27.63 20.43
CA THR A 181 11.23 27.45 20.24
C THR A 181 11.99 27.91 21.48
N TYR A 182 12.91 27.09 21.94
CA TYR A 182 13.79 27.35 23.08
C TYR A 182 15.24 27.41 22.65
N TYR A 183 16.01 28.27 23.31
CA TYR A 183 17.42 28.52 23.03
C TYR A 183 18.24 28.22 24.27
N SER A 184 19.20 27.32 24.15
CA SER A 184 20.19 27.08 25.18
C SER A 184 21.33 28.09 25.04
N SER A 185 21.76 28.67 26.14
CA SER A 185 22.84 29.65 26.13
C SER A 185 23.94 29.28 27.10
N VAL A 186 25.19 29.54 26.72
CA VAL A 186 26.39 29.20 27.50
C VAL A 186 27.37 30.37 27.53
N ALA A 187 27.84 30.70 28.74
CA ALA A 187 28.98 31.56 28.95
C ALA A 187 30.08 30.81 29.71
N ALA A 188 31.32 31.05 29.35
CA ALA A 188 32.48 30.57 30.09
C ALA A 188 32.97 31.65 31.06
N VAL A 189 33.36 31.23 32.28
CA VAL A 189 33.96 32.10 33.30
C VAL A 189 35.35 31.59 33.56
N ASP A 190 36.34 32.48 33.55
CA ASP A 190 37.73 32.16 33.87
C ASP A 190 38.00 32.05 35.38
N SER A 191 39.23 31.79 35.76
CA SER A 191 39.61 31.61 37.16
C SER A 191 39.66 32.90 37.97
N VAL A 192 39.64 34.04 37.31
CA VAL A 192 39.60 35.39 37.96
C VAL A 192 38.23 36.05 37.90
N GLY A 193 37.25 35.42 37.19
CA GLY A 193 35.86 35.85 37.15
C GLY A 193 35.46 36.66 35.93
N ASN A 194 36.30 36.76 34.89
CA ASN A 194 35.86 37.39 33.64
C ASN A 194 34.92 36.42 32.92
N GLU A 195 33.84 36.95 32.38
CA GLU A 195 32.79 36.18 31.69
C GLU A 195 32.84 36.39 30.18
N SER A 196 32.80 35.32 29.39
CA SER A 196 32.71 35.41 27.93
C SER A 196 31.38 36.02 27.49
N ILE A 197 31.30 36.37 26.21
CA ILE A 197 30.00 36.64 25.60
C ILE A 197 29.14 35.37 25.68
N ASN A 198 27.89 35.55 26.12
CA ASN A 198 26.90 34.47 26.15
C ASN A 198 26.57 34.03 24.70
N VAL A 199 26.72 32.75 24.40
CA VAL A 199 26.47 32.14 23.08
C VAL A 199 25.26 31.26 23.16
N SER A 200 24.35 31.43 22.23
CA SER A 200 23.15 30.58 22.15
C SER A 200 23.26 29.57 21.01
N SER A 201 22.57 28.46 21.18
CA SER A 201 22.22 27.57 20.09
C SER A 201 21.33 28.26 19.07
N ASP A 202 21.08 27.67 17.92
CA ASP A 202 20.07 28.12 16.95
C ASP A 202 18.65 27.80 17.37
N GLY A 203 18.49 26.95 18.41
CA GLY A 203 17.24 26.66 19.09
C GLY A 203 16.55 25.39 18.62
N PHE A 204 15.81 24.76 19.55
CA PHE A 204 14.94 23.64 19.24
C PHE A 204 13.48 24.01 19.50
N THR A 205 12.58 23.53 18.63
CA THR A 205 11.14 23.68 18.83
C THR A 205 10.57 22.47 19.57
N MET A 206 9.74 22.75 20.57
CA MET A 206 9.09 21.69 21.35
C MET A 206 7.96 21.07 20.54
N ASP A 207 8.05 19.75 20.30
CA ASP A 207 7.03 19.00 19.61
C ASP A 207 6.67 17.74 20.42
N VAL A 208 5.43 17.67 20.88
CA VAL A 208 4.95 16.56 21.73
C VAL A 208 4.58 15.32 20.92
N TYR A 209 4.58 15.40 19.60
CA TYR A 209 4.24 14.29 18.72
C TYR A 209 5.49 13.58 18.20
N PRO A 210 5.51 12.25 18.16
CA PRO A 210 6.70 11.52 17.72
C PRO A 210 6.87 11.57 16.20
N GLY A 211 7.90 12.28 15.76
CA GLY A 211 8.26 12.38 14.35
C GLY A 211 7.45 13.40 13.57
N PRO A 212 7.70 13.58 12.27
CA PRO A 212 6.98 14.53 11.43
C PRO A 212 5.54 14.09 11.15
N PRO A 213 4.62 15.03 10.85
CA PRO A 213 3.23 14.73 10.55
C PRO A 213 3.10 13.82 9.33
N ARG A 214 2.12 12.91 9.38
CA ARG A 214 1.81 11.96 8.31
C ARG A 214 0.32 11.69 8.23
N VAL A 215 -0.12 11.19 7.08
CA VAL A 215 -1.46 10.63 6.94
C VAL A 215 -1.54 9.34 7.75
N ALA A 216 -2.36 9.32 8.79
CA ALA A 216 -2.55 8.18 9.66
C ALA A 216 -3.59 7.19 9.11
N SER A 217 -4.63 7.71 8.46
CA SER A 217 -5.68 6.89 7.83
C SER A 217 -6.49 7.72 6.84
N SER A 218 -7.17 7.04 5.92
CA SER A 218 -8.18 7.63 5.04
C SER A 218 -9.55 6.97 5.26
N LYS A 219 -10.61 7.69 4.89
CA LYS A 219 -11.98 7.16 4.78
C LYS A 219 -12.60 7.67 3.47
N PRO A 220 -13.06 6.79 2.59
CA PRO A 220 -12.84 5.35 2.64
C PRO A 220 -11.34 5.01 2.66
N ASP A 221 -10.99 3.80 3.02
CA ASP A 221 -9.62 3.32 2.88
C ASP A 221 -9.33 3.00 1.40
N GLU A 222 -8.06 2.84 1.05
CA GLU A 222 -7.63 2.57 -0.33
C GLU A 222 -8.11 1.22 -0.90
N THR A 223 -8.75 0.36 -0.08
CA THR A 223 -9.31 -0.92 -0.51
C THR A 223 -10.81 -0.83 -0.82
N THR A 224 -11.45 0.27 -0.48
CA THR A 224 -12.87 0.52 -0.71
C THR A 224 -13.04 1.28 -2.02
N PHE A 225 -13.93 0.80 -2.90
CA PHE A 225 -14.25 1.50 -4.13
C PHE A 225 -15.03 2.78 -3.87
N LEU A 226 -14.73 3.82 -4.66
CA LEU A 226 -15.46 5.09 -4.62
C LEU A 226 -16.73 4.96 -5.45
N SER A 227 -17.86 5.38 -4.88
CA SER A 227 -19.14 5.43 -5.60
C SER A 227 -19.09 6.42 -6.75
N LEU A 228 -19.60 6.00 -7.91
CA LEU A 228 -19.65 6.83 -9.10
C LEU A 228 -20.70 7.95 -8.97
N ILE A 229 -21.75 7.72 -8.20
CA ILE A 229 -22.94 8.58 -8.14
C ILE A 229 -22.76 9.70 -7.12
N ASP A 230 -22.32 9.37 -5.92
CA ASP A 230 -22.22 10.30 -4.80
C ASP A 230 -20.98 11.20 -4.84
N GLY A 231 -20.14 11.08 -5.88
CA GLY A 231 -18.93 11.92 -6.05
C GLY A 231 -17.88 11.65 -5.04
N GLY A 232 -17.78 10.77 -4.23
CA GLY A 232 -16.72 10.41 -3.30
C GLY A 232 -16.42 11.46 -2.22
N HIS A 233 -16.67 11.10 -0.98
CA HIS A 233 -16.22 11.85 0.18
C HIS A 233 -14.95 11.20 0.73
N LEU A 234 -13.82 11.92 0.68
CA LEU A 234 -12.55 11.46 1.20
C LEU A 234 -12.21 12.24 2.48
N VAL A 235 -11.86 11.54 3.53
CA VAL A 235 -11.38 12.16 4.77
C VAL A 235 -10.02 11.57 5.11
N PHE A 236 -9.02 12.42 5.21
CA PHE A 236 -7.65 12.05 5.59
C PHE A 236 -7.40 12.50 7.02
N LYS A 237 -7.09 11.55 7.90
CA LYS A 237 -6.70 11.82 9.28
C LYS A 237 -5.19 11.83 9.39
N PHE A 238 -4.68 12.79 10.15
CA PHE A 238 -3.25 12.93 10.40
C PHE A 238 -2.85 12.29 11.74
N SER A 239 -1.55 12.05 11.90
CA SER A 239 -0.98 11.55 13.16
C SER A 239 -1.06 12.57 14.28
N GLU A 240 -1.22 13.85 13.93
CA GLU A 240 -1.18 15.01 14.80
C GLU A 240 -1.87 16.21 14.14
N PRO A 241 -2.12 17.32 14.87
CA PRO A 241 -2.60 18.56 14.28
C PRO A 241 -1.64 19.11 13.23
N VAL A 242 -2.19 19.59 12.11
CA VAL A 242 -1.42 20.16 11.00
C VAL A 242 -1.83 21.60 10.74
N GLU A 243 -0.87 22.45 10.42
CA GLU A 243 -1.10 23.86 10.08
C GLU A 243 -1.41 24.01 8.58
N SER A 244 -0.72 23.25 7.74
CA SER A 244 -0.87 23.33 6.29
C SER A 244 -0.55 22.02 5.59
N ALA A 245 -1.15 21.82 4.41
CA ALA A 245 -0.82 20.77 3.46
C ALA A 245 -1.14 21.24 2.05
N ASP A 246 -0.26 20.96 1.11
CA ASP A 246 -0.56 21.08 -0.30
C ASP A 246 -1.24 19.79 -0.78
N LEU A 247 -2.29 19.94 -1.56
CA LEU A 247 -3.12 18.84 -2.03
C LEU A 247 -3.31 18.93 -3.55
N SER A 248 -3.04 17.84 -4.23
CA SER A 248 -3.35 17.66 -5.65
C SER A 248 -4.17 16.40 -5.85
N ILE A 249 -5.26 16.49 -6.61
CA ILE A 249 -6.14 15.37 -6.93
C ILE A 249 -6.28 15.27 -8.44
N TYR A 250 -6.06 14.08 -8.97
CA TYR A 250 -6.17 13.84 -10.40
C TYR A 250 -6.67 12.43 -10.73
N SER A 251 -7.41 12.36 -11.82
CA SER A 251 -7.82 11.12 -12.46
C SER A 251 -6.66 10.55 -13.26
N LYS A 252 -6.46 9.24 -13.22
CA LYS A 252 -5.46 8.56 -14.04
C LYS A 252 -5.83 8.54 -15.53
N LEU A 253 -7.11 8.64 -15.84
CA LEU A 253 -7.60 8.80 -17.21
C LEU A 253 -7.41 10.22 -17.76
N GLY A 254 -7.05 11.18 -16.89
CA GLY A 254 -6.74 12.55 -17.26
C GLY A 254 -7.91 13.53 -17.15
N ASP A 255 -9.00 13.11 -16.52
CA ASP A 255 -10.15 13.98 -16.26
C ASP A 255 -9.80 15.04 -15.19
N GLU A 256 -10.29 16.26 -15.38
CA GLU A 256 -10.16 17.34 -14.39
C GLU A 256 -11.23 17.15 -13.32
N LEU A 257 -10.79 16.79 -12.11
CA LEU A 257 -11.70 16.58 -10.98
C LEU A 257 -11.99 17.91 -10.27
N GLN A 258 -13.26 18.20 -10.08
CA GLN A 258 -13.72 19.30 -9.26
C GLN A 258 -13.95 18.80 -7.83
N PHE A 259 -13.51 19.54 -6.82
CA PHE A 259 -13.69 19.14 -5.43
C PHE A 259 -13.82 20.35 -4.49
N GLU A 260 -14.44 20.13 -3.34
CA GLU A 260 -14.44 21.03 -2.22
C GLU A 260 -13.51 20.49 -1.13
N ARG A 261 -12.70 21.34 -0.53
CA ARG A 261 -11.78 21.01 0.55
C ARG A 261 -12.22 21.69 1.84
N ILE A 262 -12.25 20.95 2.94
CA ILE A 262 -12.50 21.45 4.30
C ILE A 262 -11.35 20.97 5.18
N ASP A 263 -10.62 21.94 5.75
CA ASP A 263 -9.51 21.68 6.65
C ASP A 263 -9.97 21.69 8.11
N TYR A 264 -9.54 20.68 8.85
CA TYR A 264 -9.65 20.58 10.31
C TYR A 264 -8.23 20.51 10.88
N SER A 265 -8.07 20.73 12.17
CA SER A 265 -6.74 20.69 12.79
C SER A 265 -6.04 19.32 12.66
N ASP A 266 -6.79 18.23 12.68
CA ASP A 266 -6.26 16.84 12.63
C ASP A 266 -6.66 16.07 11.38
N SER A 267 -7.32 16.72 10.41
CA SER A 267 -7.82 16.07 9.21
C SER A 267 -8.15 17.02 8.08
N ILE A 268 -8.18 16.50 6.86
CA ILE A 268 -8.72 17.19 5.68
C ILE A 268 -9.87 16.35 5.14
N ALA A 269 -11.02 16.97 4.90
CA ALA A 269 -12.14 16.38 4.21
C ALA A 269 -12.24 16.95 2.78
N ILE A 270 -12.50 16.07 1.83
CA ILE A 270 -12.67 16.40 0.42
C ILE A 270 -14.00 15.87 -0.04
N ALA A 271 -14.77 16.68 -0.72
CA ALA A 271 -15.93 16.26 -1.48
C ALA A 271 -15.62 16.40 -2.97
N LEU A 272 -15.50 15.28 -3.67
CA LEU A 272 -15.40 15.27 -5.13
C LEU A 272 -16.76 15.59 -5.73
N TRP A 273 -16.79 16.47 -6.71
CA TRP A 273 -18.04 16.93 -7.33
C TRP A 273 -18.33 16.17 -8.61
N GLY A 274 -19.61 15.83 -8.78
CA GLY A 274 -20.12 15.16 -9.96
C GLY A 274 -19.87 13.66 -9.98
N PRO A 275 -20.43 12.99 -10.97
CA PRO A 275 -20.22 11.56 -11.15
C PRO A 275 -18.76 11.28 -11.51
N LEU A 276 -18.23 10.18 -10.99
CA LEU A 276 -16.89 9.69 -11.27
C LEU A 276 -16.90 8.75 -12.48
N THR A 277 -15.76 8.64 -13.14
CA THR A 277 -15.60 7.70 -14.25
C THR A 277 -15.43 6.27 -13.74
N SER A 278 -16.21 5.34 -14.30
CA SER A 278 -16.12 3.90 -13.98
C SER A 278 -14.72 3.36 -14.19
N LEU A 279 -14.25 2.51 -13.27
CA LEU A 279 -12.93 1.86 -13.30
C LEU A 279 -11.74 2.82 -13.36
N ASP A 280 -11.94 4.10 -13.11
CA ASP A 280 -10.84 5.04 -13.01
C ASP A 280 -10.12 4.91 -11.66
N THR A 281 -8.95 5.51 -11.60
CA THR A 281 -8.14 5.58 -10.41
C THR A 281 -7.92 7.04 -10.03
N ILE A 282 -8.38 7.41 -8.84
CA ILE A 282 -8.17 8.75 -8.28
C ILE A 282 -6.88 8.74 -7.46
N GLN A 283 -5.97 9.62 -7.81
CA GLN A 283 -4.73 9.80 -7.07
C GLN A 283 -4.79 11.11 -6.28
N VAL A 284 -4.49 11.02 -5.00
CA VAL A 284 -4.42 12.14 -4.07
C VAL A 284 -2.98 12.26 -3.59
N GLU A 285 -2.32 13.32 -4.03
CA GLU A 285 -0.96 13.65 -3.61
C GLU A 285 -1.04 14.73 -2.54
N MET A 286 -0.47 14.44 -1.38
CA MET A 286 -0.28 15.39 -0.28
C MET A 286 1.20 15.68 -0.12
N SER A 287 1.55 16.95 -0.15
CA SER A 287 2.91 17.44 0.05
C SER A 287 2.92 18.63 1.01
N GLN A 288 4.10 19.01 1.50
CA GLN A 288 4.28 20.09 2.44
C GLN A 288 3.34 20.01 3.66
N LEU A 289 3.08 18.79 4.11
CA LEU A 289 2.30 18.55 5.32
C LEU A 289 3.10 19.08 6.51
N THR A 290 2.68 20.22 7.07
CA THR A 290 3.42 20.93 8.12
C THR A 290 2.59 20.95 9.39
N ASP A 291 3.20 20.60 10.53
CA ASP A 291 2.58 20.68 11.84
C ASP A 291 2.71 22.09 12.46
N GLU A 292 2.11 22.27 13.64
CA GLU A 292 2.18 23.55 14.40
C GLU A 292 3.59 23.89 14.89
N SER A 293 4.51 22.93 14.90
CA SER A 293 5.91 23.12 15.28
C SER A 293 6.81 23.48 14.09
N GLY A 294 6.27 23.44 12.86
CA GLY A 294 7.00 23.73 11.63
C GLY A 294 7.72 22.50 11.05
N ARG A 295 7.55 21.29 11.60
CA ARG A 295 8.05 20.07 10.98
C ARG A 295 7.29 19.76 9.70
N VAL A 296 8.02 19.31 8.70
CA VAL A 296 7.44 18.95 7.41
C VAL A 296 7.47 17.42 7.24
N GLY A 297 6.30 16.85 6.99
CA GLY A 297 6.14 15.42 6.69
C GLY A 297 6.59 15.07 5.28
N ASN A 298 6.73 13.77 5.05
CA ASN A 298 7.04 13.25 3.72
C ASN A 298 5.83 13.35 2.79
N ASP A 299 6.09 13.59 1.52
CA ASP A 299 5.07 13.53 0.48
C ASP A 299 4.39 12.15 0.46
N THR A 300 3.07 12.15 0.38
CA THR A 300 2.26 10.94 0.42
C THR A 300 1.36 10.89 -0.81
N LEU A 301 1.37 9.75 -1.51
CA LEU A 301 0.46 9.46 -2.61
C LEU A 301 -0.51 8.37 -2.18
N LEU A 302 -1.80 8.69 -2.18
CA LEU A 302 -2.90 7.77 -1.90
C LEU A 302 -3.64 7.47 -3.21
N THR A 303 -4.07 6.23 -3.36
CA THR A 303 -4.70 5.76 -4.60
C THR A 303 -6.06 5.14 -4.27
N PHE A 304 -7.11 5.65 -4.88
CA PHE A 304 -8.48 5.17 -4.73
C PHE A 304 -8.98 4.67 -6.07
N TYR A 305 -9.78 3.62 -6.05
CA TYR A 305 -10.35 3.01 -7.23
C TYR A 305 -11.84 3.31 -7.27
N ASN A 306 -12.31 3.75 -8.42
CA ASN A 306 -13.73 3.93 -8.64
C ASN A 306 -14.40 2.56 -8.90
N GLU A 307 -15.64 2.42 -8.46
CA GLU A 307 -16.42 1.23 -8.73
C GLU A 307 -16.63 1.02 -10.23
N MET A 308 -16.94 -0.20 -10.59
CA MET A 308 -17.31 -0.56 -11.96
C MET A 308 -18.81 -0.35 -12.12
N ILE A 309 -19.20 0.51 -13.06
CA ILE A 309 -20.62 0.74 -13.36
C ILE A 309 -21.28 -0.59 -13.78
N ALA A 310 -22.50 -0.83 -13.32
CA ALA A 310 -23.27 -2.07 -13.49
C ALA A 310 -22.80 -3.30 -12.71
N ASP A 311 -21.73 -3.22 -11.90
CA ASP A 311 -21.35 -4.23 -10.93
C ASP A 311 -21.93 -3.84 -9.55
N TYR A 312 -23.18 -4.20 -9.32
CA TYR A 312 -23.92 -3.75 -8.14
C TYR A 312 -23.59 -4.52 -6.87
N ASN A 313 -23.10 -5.75 -7.00
CA ASN A 313 -22.71 -6.57 -5.85
C ASN A 313 -21.22 -6.46 -5.50
N HIS A 314 -20.45 -5.71 -6.28
CA HIS A 314 -19.01 -5.46 -6.13
C HIS A 314 -18.16 -6.74 -6.14
N ASP A 315 -18.55 -7.75 -6.92
CA ASP A 315 -17.79 -8.99 -7.06
C ASP A 315 -16.81 -8.98 -8.24
N THR A 316 -16.72 -7.85 -8.94
CA THR A 316 -15.89 -7.59 -10.13
C THR A 316 -16.34 -8.33 -11.39
N ALA A 317 -17.54 -8.88 -11.38
CA ALA A 317 -18.20 -9.42 -12.57
C ALA A 317 -19.37 -8.51 -12.98
N ILE A 318 -19.83 -8.64 -14.24
CA ILE A 318 -21.10 -8.09 -14.69
C ILE A 318 -21.88 -9.24 -15.29
N ASP A 319 -22.82 -9.76 -14.50
CA ASP A 319 -23.54 -10.97 -14.85
C ASP A 319 -25.05 -10.90 -14.48
N ALA A 320 -25.69 -12.06 -14.46
CA ALA A 320 -27.11 -12.13 -14.14
C ALA A 320 -27.47 -11.74 -12.69
N SER A 321 -26.49 -11.75 -11.76
CA SER A 321 -26.69 -11.22 -10.40
C SER A 321 -26.98 -9.72 -10.45
N ASP A 322 -26.12 -8.97 -11.17
CA ASP A 322 -26.27 -7.53 -11.34
C ASP A 322 -27.51 -7.17 -12.15
N LEU A 323 -27.76 -7.94 -13.20
CA LEU A 323 -28.98 -7.79 -13.99
C LEU A 323 -30.25 -7.97 -13.14
N SER A 324 -30.24 -8.92 -12.18
CA SER A 324 -31.30 -9.10 -11.19
C SER A 324 -31.48 -7.86 -10.31
N MET A 325 -30.37 -7.24 -9.88
CA MET A 325 -30.39 -6.03 -9.04
C MET A 325 -30.93 -4.83 -9.84
N LEU A 326 -30.51 -4.64 -11.07
CA LEU A 326 -31.06 -3.60 -11.97
C LEU A 326 -32.57 -3.76 -12.16
N VAL A 327 -33.04 -4.98 -12.48
CA VAL A 327 -34.47 -5.25 -12.68
C VAL A 327 -35.28 -5.07 -11.40
N THR A 328 -34.72 -5.45 -10.26
CA THR A 328 -35.33 -5.20 -8.96
C THR A 328 -35.48 -3.71 -8.67
N GLY A 329 -34.41 -2.93 -8.86
CA GLY A 329 -34.43 -1.47 -8.73
C GLY A 329 -35.46 -0.82 -9.66
N TRP A 330 -35.47 -1.22 -10.93
CA TRP A 330 -36.41 -0.73 -11.92
C TRP A 330 -37.88 -1.00 -11.52
N THR A 331 -38.20 -2.23 -11.12
CA THR A 331 -39.57 -2.62 -10.74
C THR A 331 -40.01 -2.00 -9.43
N SER A 332 -39.11 -1.78 -8.49
CA SER A 332 -39.38 -1.14 -7.20
C SER A 332 -39.25 0.39 -7.23
N GLN A 333 -38.77 0.96 -8.34
CA GLN A 333 -38.42 2.38 -8.48
C GLN A 333 -37.39 2.83 -7.44
N ASP A 334 -36.42 1.96 -7.15
CA ASP A 334 -35.27 2.26 -6.35
C ASP A 334 -34.12 2.80 -7.22
N TYR A 335 -33.98 4.10 -7.26
CA TYR A 335 -33.02 4.79 -8.11
C TYR A 335 -31.54 4.60 -7.70
N PHE A 336 -31.28 3.82 -6.65
CA PHE A 336 -29.91 3.43 -6.32
C PHE A 336 -29.24 2.59 -7.43
N TYR A 337 -30.05 1.85 -8.20
CA TYR A 337 -29.57 0.98 -9.29
C TYR A 337 -29.72 1.63 -10.67
N GLU A 338 -30.10 2.90 -10.74
CA GLU A 338 -30.18 3.63 -11.99
C GLU A 338 -28.77 3.90 -12.54
N LEU A 339 -28.58 3.68 -13.83
CA LEU A 339 -27.32 3.95 -14.52
C LEU A 339 -27.35 5.25 -15.32
N GLY A 340 -28.57 5.76 -15.58
CA GLY A 340 -28.86 6.95 -16.36
C GLY A 340 -28.34 6.89 -17.80
N PRO A 341 -28.42 7.94 -18.58
CA PRO A 341 -27.57 8.02 -19.75
C PRO A 341 -26.10 8.05 -19.30
N VAL A 342 -25.22 7.45 -20.08
CA VAL A 342 -23.78 7.43 -19.80
C VAL A 342 -23.02 8.20 -20.88
N GLU A 343 -22.00 8.93 -20.48
CA GLU A 343 -21.01 9.50 -21.37
C GLU A 343 -19.77 8.60 -21.47
N GLY A 344 -19.04 8.66 -22.58
CA GLY A 344 -17.84 7.87 -22.81
C GLY A 344 -18.09 6.52 -23.46
N GLU A 345 -17.09 5.64 -23.38
CA GLU A 345 -17.12 4.29 -23.94
C GLU A 345 -16.81 3.26 -22.86
N ALA A 346 -17.40 2.05 -22.98
CA ALA A 346 -17.14 0.98 -22.03
C ALA A 346 -15.63 0.64 -21.98
N PRO A 347 -15.04 0.45 -20.80
CA PRO A 347 -15.68 0.42 -19.48
C PRO A 347 -15.69 1.77 -18.76
N TYR A 348 -15.16 2.82 -19.36
CA TYR A 348 -14.91 4.12 -18.73
C TYR A 348 -16.11 5.05 -18.91
N PHE A 349 -17.25 4.62 -18.41
CA PHE A 349 -18.46 5.42 -18.43
C PHE A 349 -18.53 6.41 -17.27
N VAL A 350 -19.09 7.59 -17.54
CA VAL A 350 -19.53 8.55 -16.55
C VAL A 350 -21.06 8.50 -16.52
N PRO A 351 -21.70 8.06 -15.43
CA PRO A 351 -23.15 8.01 -15.32
C PRO A 351 -23.73 9.43 -15.17
N ILE A 352 -24.87 9.66 -15.79
CA ILE A 352 -25.66 10.90 -15.63
C ILE A 352 -27.01 10.50 -15.06
N ILE A 353 -27.14 10.55 -13.74
CA ILE A 353 -28.34 10.13 -13.03
C ILE A 353 -29.46 11.12 -13.31
N ASP A 354 -30.55 10.66 -13.97
CA ASP A 354 -31.71 11.48 -14.31
C ASP A 354 -32.99 11.11 -13.54
N LEU A 355 -32.91 10.10 -12.67
CA LEU A 355 -34.00 9.56 -11.84
C LEU A 355 -35.17 9.01 -12.68
N GLU A 356 -34.86 8.47 -13.85
CA GLU A 356 -35.82 7.86 -14.75
C GLU A 356 -35.28 6.52 -15.26
N TYR A 357 -35.92 5.42 -14.93
CA TYR A 357 -35.60 4.13 -15.55
C TYR A 357 -36.13 4.04 -16.98
N ASP A 358 -35.20 3.97 -17.95
CA ASP A 358 -35.56 3.82 -19.36
C ASP A 358 -34.54 2.96 -20.16
N LEU A 359 -34.66 2.96 -21.48
CA LEU A 359 -33.76 2.17 -22.32
C LEU A 359 -32.27 2.60 -22.24
N ARG A 360 -31.98 3.80 -21.74
CA ARG A 360 -30.59 4.28 -21.61
C ARG A 360 -29.86 3.55 -20.52
N ASP A 361 -30.54 3.25 -19.38
CA ASP A 361 -30.00 2.42 -18.30
C ASP A 361 -29.65 1.03 -18.80
N LEU A 362 -30.62 0.43 -19.52
CA LEU A 362 -30.40 -0.91 -20.04
C LEU A 362 -29.30 -0.94 -21.10
N MET A 363 -29.18 0.12 -21.92
CA MET A 363 -28.09 0.24 -22.90
C MET A 363 -26.73 0.40 -22.19
N ALA A 364 -26.65 1.14 -21.08
CA ALA A 364 -25.45 1.27 -20.28
C ALA A 364 -25.03 -0.10 -19.72
N PHE A 365 -25.96 -0.83 -19.09
CA PHE A 365 -25.74 -2.19 -18.60
C PHE A 365 -25.27 -3.12 -19.72
N THR A 366 -25.99 -3.17 -20.83
CA THR A 366 -25.68 -4.06 -21.95
C THR A 366 -24.29 -3.79 -22.54
N ARG A 367 -23.89 -2.52 -22.68
CA ARG A 367 -22.57 -2.17 -23.19
C ARG A 367 -21.45 -2.60 -22.23
N MET A 368 -21.66 -2.47 -20.91
CA MET A 368 -20.72 -2.94 -19.90
C MET A 368 -20.66 -4.47 -19.88
N TRP A 369 -21.80 -5.15 -19.97
CA TRP A 369 -21.87 -6.59 -20.04
C TRP A 369 -21.11 -7.15 -21.26
N HIS A 370 -21.27 -6.56 -22.44
CA HIS A 370 -20.53 -6.95 -23.64
C HIS A 370 -19.04 -6.67 -23.53
N TRP A 371 -18.66 -5.54 -22.91
CA TRP A 371 -17.26 -5.27 -22.66
C TRP A 371 -16.66 -6.33 -21.72
N TYR A 372 -17.35 -6.66 -20.64
CA TYR A 372 -16.90 -7.64 -19.67
C TYR A 372 -16.73 -9.03 -20.31
N HIS A 373 -17.75 -9.55 -20.98
CA HIS A 373 -17.74 -10.88 -21.61
C HIS A 373 -16.96 -10.93 -22.92
N GLY A 374 -16.71 -9.80 -23.57
CA GLY A 374 -15.84 -9.70 -24.75
C GLY A 374 -14.34 -9.70 -24.41
N SER A 375 -13.99 -9.56 -23.13
CA SER A 375 -12.62 -9.71 -22.64
C SER A 375 -12.36 -11.17 -22.23
N PRO A 376 -11.13 -11.71 -22.38
CA PRO A 376 -10.87 -13.10 -22.00
C PRO A 376 -11.04 -13.30 -20.48
N GLN A 377 -12.18 -13.80 -20.08
CA GLN A 377 -12.52 -14.11 -18.68
C GLN A 377 -12.60 -15.62 -18.50
N LEU A 378 -12.13 -16.13 -17.37
CA LEU A 378 -12.38 -17.51 -16.96
C LEU A 378 -13.75 -17.54 -16.27
N LEU A 379 -14.75 -18.12 -16.93
CA LEU A 379 -16.06 -18.36 -16.32
C LEU A 379 -15.91 -19.20 -15.06
N ASN A 380 -16.34 -18.64 -13.94
CA ASN A 380 -16.36 -19.34 -12.66
C ASN A 380 -17.60 -20.24 -12.62
N LEU A 381 -17.52 -21.41 -13.26
CA LEU A 381 -18.63 -22.35 -13.31
C LEU A 381 -18.91 -22.91 -11.91
N ALA A 382 -20.19 -22.91 -11.51
CA ALA A 382 -20.63 -23.54 -10.27
C ALA A 382 -20.17 -25.01 -10.22
N ARG A 383 -19.59 -25.41 -9.10
CA ARG A 383 -19.08 -26.80 -8.91
C ARG A 383 -19.93 -27.63 -7.98
N VAL A 384 -20.92 -27.04 -7.34
CA VAL A 384 -21.78 -27.69 -6.34
C VAL A 384 -23.22 -27.27 -6.58
N ASN A 385 -24.10 -28.25 -6.69
CA ASN A 385 -25.54 -27.98 -6.79
C ASN A 385 -26.08 -27.47 -5.46
N PHE A 386 -26.84 -26.38 -5.52
CA PHE A 386 -27.47 -25.75 -4.36
C PHE A 386 -28.80 -25.11 -4.76
N GLY A 387 -29.80 -25.19 -3.90
CA GLY A 387 -31.08 -24.52 -4.11
C GLY A 387 -31.92 -25.11 -5.24
N ASP A 388 -32.49 -24.24 -6.08
CA ASP A 388 -33.36 -24.64 -7.18
C ASP A 388 -32.62 -25.44 -8.24
N GLU A 389 -33.21 -26.57 -8.65
CA GLU A 389 -32.72 -27.37 -9.76
C GLU A 389 -33.41 -26.95 -11.07
N LEU A 390 -32.65 -26.84 -12.15
CA LEU A 390 -33.21 -26.63 -13.48
C LEU A 390 -33.78 -27.91 -14.05
N ASP A 391 -35.00 -27.85 -14.56
CA ASP A 391 -35.54 -28.89 -15.41
C ASP A 391 -35.04 -28.70 -16.86
N VAL A 392 -34.16 -29.61 -17.28
CA VAL A 392 -33.49 -29.53 -18.58
C VAL A 392 -33.79 -30.81 -19.36
N THR A 393 -34.37 -30.62 -20.54
CA THR A 393 -34.71 -31.74 -21.42
C THR A 393 -34.09 -31.56 -22.80
N VAL A 394 -33.50 -32.66 -23.33
CA VAL A 394 -32.97 -32.71 -24.71
C VAL A 394 -33.97 -33.43 -25.58
N ASN A 395 -34.44 -32.75 -26.62
CA ASN A 395 -35.26 -33.33 -27.70
C ASN A 395 -34.44 -33.39 -29.01
N ASP A 396 -34.98 -33.98 -30.07
CA ASP A 396 -34.27 -34.29 -31.31
C ASP A 396 -33.32 -33.18 -31.85
N LYS A 397 -33.63 -31.93 -31.67
CA LYS A 397 -32.81 -30.80 -32.16
C LYS A 397 -32.90 -29.59 -31.25
N SER A 398 -33.30 -29.76 -30.03
CA SER A 398 -33.44 -28.65 -29.11
C SER A 398 -33.17 -29.06 -27.68
N LEU A 399 -32.61 -28.11 -26.94
CA LEU A 399 -32.50 -28.13 -25.49
C LEU A 399 -33.60 -27.24 -24.92
N THR A 400 -34.43 -27.77 -24.05
CA THR A 400 -35.44 -27.00 -23.34
C THR A 400 -34.99 -26.83 -21.90
N VAL A 401 -34.91 -25.60 -21.43
CA VAL A 401 -34.56 -25.22 -20.07
C VAL A 401 -35.76 -24.54 -19.43
N MET A 402 -36.30 -25.08 -18.36
CA MET A 402 -37.43 -24.51 -17.60
C MET A 402 -36.92 -23.70 -16.42
N ILE A 403 -37.33 -22.44 -16.30
CA ILE A 403 -36.92 -21.53 -15.25
C ILE A 403 -38.02 -21.47 -14.15
N PRO A 404 -37.69 -21.66 -12.86
CA PRO A 404 -38.66 -21.52 -11.77
C PRO A 404 -39.33 -20.15 -11.72
N GLU A 405 -40.61 -20.10 -11.29
CA GLU A 405 -41.46 -18.87 -11.34
C GLU A 405 -40.90 -17.71 -10.51
N HIS A 406 -40.23 -17.99 -9.39
CA HIS A 406 -39.72 -16.97 -8.46
C HIS A 406 -38.31 -16.45 -8.84
N VAL A 407 -37.69 -16.98 -9.87
CA VAL A 407 -36.39 -16.53 -10.38
C VAL A 407 -36.57 -15.24 -11.17
N ILE A 408 -35.83 -14.19 -10.85
CA ILE A 408 -35.86 -12.92 -11.55
C ILE A 408 -34.82 -12.91 -12.67
N ALA A 409 -33.62 -13.40 -12.38
CA ALA A 409 -32.53 -13.42 -13.35
C ALA A 409 -31.74 -14.74 -13.26
N GLY A 410 -30.95 -15.02 -14.26
CA GLY A 410 -30.06 -16.19 -14.23
C GLY A 410 -29.04 -16.17 -15.34
N GLN A 411 -27.98 -16.92 -15.10
CA GLN A 411 -26.91 -17.21 -16.06
C GLN A 411 -26.97 -18.68 -16.46
N LEU A 412 -26.90 -18.95 -17.75
CA LEU A 412 -26.77 -20.28 -18.33
C LEU A 412 -25.48 -20.35 -19.15
N ALA A 413 -24.53 -21.14 -18.71
CA ALA A 413 -23.25 -21.34 -19.39
C ALA A 413 -23.17 -22.75 -19.99
N PHE A 414 -23.01 -22.83 -21.29
CA PHE A 414 -22.98 -24.05 -22.07
C PHE A 414 -21.55 -24.40 -22.46
N GLN A 415 -21.12 -25.59 -22.19
CA GLN A 415 -19.84 -26.14 -22.64
C GLN A 415 -20.06 -27.44 -23.40
N VAL A 416 -19.52 -27.54 -24.60
CA VAL A 416 -19.61 -28.72 -25.43
C VAL A 416 -18.27 -29.45 -25.50
N SER A 417 -18.32 -30.82 -25.62
CA SER A 417 -17.11 -31.62 -25.60
C SER A 417 -16.30 -31.58 -26.91
N ASP A 418 -16.92 -31.15 -27.98
CA ASP A 418 -16.31 -31.09 -29.30
C ASP A 418 -17.02 -30.06 -30.21
N SER A 419 -16.42 -29.76 -31.36
CA SER A 419 -16.92 -28.75 -32.31
C SER A 419 -18.07 -29.26 -33.20
N GLU A 420 -18.48 -30.53 -33.12
CA GLU A 420 -19.60 -31.05 -33.86
C GLU A 420 -20.95 -30.77 -33.20
N LEU A 421 -20.94 -30.44 -31.89
CA LEU A 421 -22.11 -29.99 -31.14
C LEU A 421 -22.06 -28.49 -30.94
N SER A 422 -23.14 -27.81 -31.23
CA SER A 422 -23.33 -26.40 -30.87
C SER A 422 -24.73 -26.14 -30.33
N VAL A 423 -24.81 -25.20 -29.38
CA VAL A 423 -26.07 -24.65 -28.86
C VAL A 423 -26.25 -23.30 -29.48
N THR A 424 -27.36 -23.09 -30.21
CA THR A 424 -27.69 -21.78 -30.76
C THR A 424 -28.43 -20.97 -29.70
N LEU A 425 -27.80 -19.91 -29.21
CA LEU A 425 -28.44 -19.00 -28.28
C LEU A 425 -29.45 -18.11 -29.01
N PRO A 426 -30.53 -17.65 -28.33
CA PRO A 426 -31.47 -16.71 -28.89
C PRO A 426 -30.82 -15.38 -29.20
N GLU A 427 -31.41 -14.63 -30.15
CA GLU A 427 -31.00 -13.24 -30.37
C GLU A 427 -31.24 -12.42 -29.10
N GLU A 428 -30.39 -11.45 -28.88
CA GLU A 428 -30.55 -10.51 -27.78
C GLU A 428 -31.92 -9.81 -27.87
N LYS A 429 -32.55 -9.70 -26.71
CA LYS A 429 -33.90 -9.17 -26.63
C LYS A 429 -34.03 -8.27 -25.40
N THR A 430 -34.70 -7.17 -25.59
CA THR A 430 -35.15 -6.25 -24.55
C THR A 430 -36.66 -6.11 -24.59
N GLY A 431 -37.32 -6.25 -23.44
CA GLY A 431 -38.78 -6.19 -23.33
C GLY A 431 -39.18 -6.79 -21.97
N ASP A 432 -40.22 -7.66 -21.96
CA ASP A 432 -40.61 -8.37 -20.72
C ASP A 432 -39.53 -9.30 -20.20
N VAL A 433 -38.62 -9.73 -21.09
CA VAL A 433 -37.42 -10.50 -20.75
C VAL A 433 -36.21 -9.84 -21.42
N ILE A 434 -35.17 -9.61 -20.63
CA ILE A 434 -33.85 -9.26 -21.13
C ILE A 434 -33.11 -10.54 -21.43
N LEU A 435 -32.47 -10.63 -22.60
CA LEU A 435 -31.56 -11.71 -22.96
C LEU A 435 -30.26 -11.11 -23.48
N LEU A 436 -29.16 -11.46 -22.85
CA LEU A 436 -27.80 -11.11 -23.26
C LEU A 436 -27.04 -12.40 -23.55
N SER A 437 -26.34 -12.48 -24.65
CA SER A 437 -25.64 -13.70 -25.02
C SER A 437 -24.26 -13.44 -25.61
N HIS A 438 -23.30 -14.28 -25.24
CA HIS A 438 -21.95 -14.25 -25.75
C HIS A 438 -21.47 -15.67 -26.11
N THR A 439 -20.83 -15.82 -27.26
CA THR A 439 -20.23 -17.07 -27.69
C THR A 439 -18.75 -16.83 -27.99
N GLU A 440 -17.90 -17.50 -27.27
CA GLU A 440 -16.45 -17.37 -27.46
C GLU A 440 -15.99 -18.34 -28.55
N ALA A 441 -15.59 -17.77 -29.68
CA ALA A 441 -15.11 -18.54 -30.82
C ALA A 441 -13.79 -19.26 -30.46
N GLY A 442 -13.84 -20.59 -30.40
CA GLY A 442 -12.68 -21.46 -30.16
C GLY A 442 -12.63 -22.12 -28.77
N LEU A 443 -13.40 -21.68 -27.79
CA LEU A 443 -13.43 -22.33 -26.46
C LEU A 443 -14.58 -23.34 -26.28
N LEU A 444 -15.44 -23.53 -27.30
CA LEU A 444 -16.59 -24.43 -27.21
C LEU A 444 -17.54 -24.06 -26.04
N GLN A 445 -17.60 -22.78 -25.72
CA GLN A 445 -18.38 -22.22 -24.65
C GLN A 445 -19.31 -21.11 -25.13
N SER A 446 -20.51 -21.03 -24.55
CA SER A 446 -21.47 -19.97 -24.79
C SER A 446 -22.14 -19.60 -23.46
N VAL A 447 -22.42 -18.33 -23.24
CA VAL A 447 -23.08 -17.83 -22.03
C VAL A 447 -24.32 -17.05 -22.43
N MET A 448 -25.38 -17.20 -21.67
CA MET A 448 -26.61 -16.43 -21.77
C MET A 448 -27.04 -15.97 -20.39
N ASP A 449 -27.16 -14.67 -20.22
CA ASP A 449 -27.78 -14.05 -19.05
C ASP A 449 -29.19 -13.60 -19.41
N PHE A 450 -30.13 -13.77 -18.49
CA PHE A 450 -31.52 -13.38 -18.67
C PHE A 450 -32.09 -12.73 -17.41
N ALA A 451 -33.08 -11.86 -17.60
CA ALA A 451 -33.89 -11.34 -16.51
C ALA A 451 -35.32 -11.08 -16.93
N TYR A 452 -36.26 -11.24 -16.00
CA TYR A 452 -37.71 -11.03 -16.20
C TYR A 452 -38.16 -9.79 -15.47
N PHE A 453 -38.84 -8.87 -16.17
CA PHE A 453 -39.46 -7.68 -15.57
C PHE A 453 -40.81 -7.97 -14.91
N ASN A 454 -41.46 -9.06 -15.26
CA ASN A 454 -42.76 -9.45 -14.72
C ASN A 454 -42.85 -10.96 -14.49
N GLU A 455 -43.81 -11.39 -13.67
CA GLU A 455 -44.03 -12.80 -13.31
C GLU A 455 -44.81 -13.58 -14.39
N ASP A 456 -45.49 -12.91 -15.31
CA ASP A 456 -46.47 -13.50 -16.26
C ASP A 456 -45.82 -13.99 -17.57
N GLY A 457 -44.51 -13.92 -17.73
CA GLY A 457 -43.78 -14.28 -18.94
C GLY A 457 -43.59 -15.80 -19.14
N GLU A 458 -43.37 -16.21 -20.42
CA GLU A 458 -42.97 -17.58 -20.73
C GLU A 458 -41.58 -17.87 -20.12
N ARG A 459 -41.53 -18.89 -19.25
CA ARG A 459 -40.35 -19.19 -18.43
C ARG A 459 -39.59 -20.44 -18.92
N ASN A 460 -39.53 -20.60 -20.22
CA ASN A 460 -38.74 -21.64 -20.84
C ASN A 460 -37.89 -21.09 -21.99
N PHE A 461 -36.72 -21.65 -22.13
CA PHE A 461 -35.86 -21.44 -23.28
C PHE A 461 -35.76 -22.70 -24.10
N VAL A 462 -36.15 -22.61 -25.37
CA VAL A 462 -35.99 -23.69 -26.35
C VAL A 462 -34.83 -23.33 -27.25
N LEU A 463 -33.66 -23.94 -26.99
CA LEU A 463 -32.41 -23.63 -27.66
C LEU A 463 -32.13 -24.66 -28.75
N PRO A 464 -32.00 -24.26 -30.03
CA PRO A 464 -31.65 -25.18 -31.10
C PRO A 464 -30.27 -25.86 -30.88
N LEU A 465 -30.19 -27.16 -31.15
CA LEU A 465 -28.96 -27.93 -31.14
C LEU A 465 -28.58 -28.27 -32.57
N GLU A 466 -27.33 -28.03 -32.94
CA GLU A 466 -26.71 -28.56 -34.13
C GLU A 466 -25.64 -29.58 -33.71
N TYR A 467 -25.68 -30.74 -34.29
CA TYR A 467 -24.76 -31.82 -33.95
C TYR A 467 -24.36 -32.66 -35.17
N GLY A 468 -23.16 -33.26 -35.08
CA GLY A 468 -22.62 -34.13 -36.10
C GLY A 468 -23.23 -35.54 -36.08
N ARG A 469 -22.39 -36.55 -36.27
CA ARG A 469 -22.80 -37.95 -36.29
C ARG A 469 -22.38 -38.74 -35.06
N HIS A 470 -21.59 -38.14 -34.19
CA HIS A 470 -21.08 -38.79 -32.98
C HIS A 470 -21.80 -38.23 -31.75
N SER A 471 -21.89 -39.05 -30.72
CA SER A 471 -22.40 -38.59 -29.44
C SER A 471 -21.42 -37.62 -28.83
N SER A 472 -21.93 -36.48 -28.36
CA SER A 472 -21.17 -35.41 -27.72
C SER A 472 -21.77 -35.13 -26.35
N THR A 473 -20.97 -34.64 -25.43
CA THR A 473 -21.42 -34.26 -24.10
C THR A 473 -21.64 -32.75 -24.05
N LEU A 474 -22.82 -32.36 -23.56
CA LEU A 474 -23.15 -30.97 -23.23
C LEU A 474 -23.16 -30.79 -21.72
N THR A 475 -22.42 -29.85 -21.23
CA THR A 475 -22.44 -29.45 -19.82
C THR A 475 -23.08 -28.06 -19.73
N LEU A 476 -24.16 -27.96 -18.96
CA LEU A 476 -24.83 -26.71 -18.61
C LEU A 476 -24.52 -26.38 -17.16
N SER A 477 -23.82 -25.28 -16.92
CA SER A 477 -23.70 -24.67 -15.59
C SER A 477 -24.68 -23.53 -15.48
N TYR A 478 -25.31 -23.37 -14.31
CA TYR A 478 -26.28 -22.31 -14.12
C TYR A 478 -26.17 -21.67 -12.73
N ALA A 479 -26.58 -20.40 -12.67
CA ALA A 479 -26.83 -19.65 -11.46
C ALA A 479 -28.17 -18.91 -11.61
N LEU A 480 -29.01 -18.98 -10.59
CA LEU A 480 -30.35 -18.40 -10.57
C LEU A 480 -30.46 -17.39 -9.44
N TYR A 481 -31.09 -16.28 -9.68
CA TYR A 481 -31.18 -15.16 -8.76
C TYR A 481 -32.65 -14.72 -8.56
N GLY A 482 -32.99 -14.49 -7.31
CA GLY A 482 -34.21 -13.79 -6.92
C GLY A 482 -33.99 -12.28 -6.84
N THR A 483 -34.76 -11.59 -6.01
CA THR A 483 -34.62 -10.15 -5.78
C THR A 483 -33.25 -9.78 -5.20
N ASN A 484 -32.73 -8.63 -5.62
CA ASN A 484 -31.47 -8.06 -5.10
C ASN A 484 -30.24 -9.01 -5.22
N GLY A 485 -30.15 -9.76 -6.30
CA GLY A 485 -29.01 -10.64 -6.56
C GLY A 485 -28.92 -11.85 -5.61
N VAL A 486 -29.96 -12.16 -4.85
CA VAL A 486 -29.96 -13.31 -3.93
C VAL A 486 -29.96 -14.61 -4.73
N VAL A 487 -28.92 -15.43 -4.56
CA VAL A 487 -28.83 -16.76 -5.20
C VAL A 487 -29.94 -17.64 -4.70
N THR A 488 -30.84 -18.10 -5.60
CA THR A 488 -31.88 -19.08 -5.30
C THR A 488 -31.48 -20.50 -5.67
N GLY A 489 -30.64 -20.66 -6.71
CA GLY A 489 -30.12 -21.94 -7.12
C GLY A 489 -28.88 -21.83 -7.98
N GLN A 490 -28.04 -22.83 -7.91
CA GLN A 490 -26.89 -22.99 -8.79
C GLN A 490 -26.57 -24.47 -8.98
N GLY A 491 -26.02 -24.82 -10.14
CA GLY A 491 -25.66 -26.21 -10.37
C GLY A 491 -25.04 -26.47 -11.72
N VAL A 492 -24.78 -27.74 -11.95
CA VAL A 492 -24.25 -28.28 -13.20
C VAL A 492 -25.08 -29.48 -13.64
N VAL A 493 -25.55 -29.44 -14.88
CA VAL A 493 -26.25 -30.56 -15.54
C VAL A 493 -25.39 -31.03 -16.70
N THR A 494 -25.04 -32.29 -16.71
CA THR A 494 -24.30 -32.92 -17.82
C THR A 494 -25.19 -33.93 -18.53
N MET A 495 -25.24 -33.85 -19.86
CA MET A 495 -26.08 -34.70 -20.67
C MET A 495 -25.35 -35.16 -21.93
N ASP A 496 -25.61 -36.38 -22.36
CA ASP A 496 -25.11 -36.89 -23.62
C ASP A 496 -26.12 -36.60 -24.72
N VAL A 497 -25.70 -35.89 -25.76
CA VAL A 497 -26.47 -35.62 -26.96
C VAL A 497 -26.11 -36.68 -27.98
N THR A 498 -27.04 -37.62 -28.22
CA THR A 498 -26.85 -38.68 -29.21
C THR A 498 -27.58 -38.31 -30.48
N PRO A 499 -26.85 -38.06 -31.58
CA PRO A 499 -27.47 -37.75 -32.86
C PRO A 499 -28.36 -38.87 -33.36
N VAL A 500 -29.61 -38.55 -33.72
CA VAL A 500 -30.55 -39.49 -34.31
C VAL A 500 -30.73 -39.13 -35.79
N PRO A 501 -30.45 -40.05 -36.73
CA PRO A 501 -30.67 -39.78 -38.13
C PRO A 501 -32.18 -39.72 -38.43
N ALA A 502 -32.60 -38.83 -39.37
CA ALA A 502 -33.99 -38.69 -39.74
C ALA A 502 -34.58 -39.93 -40.49
N GLU A 503 -33.72 -40.77 -41.04
CA GLU A 503 -34.06 -42.01 -41.74
C GLU A 503 -33.02 -43.12 -41.53
N PHE A 504 -33.40 -44.35 -41.82
CA PHE A 504 -32.43 -45.44 -41.79
C PHE A 504 -31.31 -45.21 -42.82
N VAL A 505 -30.06 -45.30 -42.35
CA VAL A 505 -28.86 -45.04 -43.15
C VAL A 505 -27.96 -46.27 -43.17
N LEU A 506 -27.35 -46.61 -44.28
CA LEU A 506 -26.20 -47.47 -44.38
C LEU A 506 -25.12 -46.76 -45.18
N ASN A 507 -24.02 -46.46 -44.53
CA ASN A 507 -22.89 -45.77 -45.13
C ASN A 507 -21.93 -46.70 -45.85
N GLN A 508 -21.12 -46.13 -46.76
CA GLN A 508 -20.03 -46.86 -47.39
C GLN A 508 -18.97 -47.21 -46.34
N ASN A 509 -18.55 -48.46 -46.31
CA ASN A 509 -17.47 -48.86 -45.41
C ASN A 509 -16.18 -48.06 -45.66
N TYR A 510 -15.45 -47.77 -44.60
CA TYR A 510 -14.20 -47.04 -44.70
C TYR A 510 -13.10 -47.71 -43.83
N PRO A 511 -11.89 -47.88 -44.39
CA PRO A 511 -11.51 -47.62 -45.80
C PRO A 511 -12.18 -48.59 -46.77
N ASN A 512 -12.31 -48.17 -48.03
CA ASN A 512 -12.74 -49.06 -49.14
C ASN A 512 -12.04 -48.61 -50.44
N PRO A 513 -11.11 -49.39 -51.03
CA PRO A 513 -10.68 -50.72 -50.60
C PRO A 513 -10.01 -50.78 -49.23
N PHE A 514 -10.04 -51.93 -48.54
CA PHE A 514 -9.50 -52.15 -47.19
C PHE A 514 -8.54 -53.35 -47.10
N ASN A 515 -7.70 -53.36 -46.02
CA ASN A 515 -6.77 -54.46 -45.74
C ASN A 515 -6.33 -54.41 -44.24
N PRO A 516 -6.59 -55.41 -43.44
CA PRO A 516 -7.69 -56.40 -43.59
C PRO A 516 -8.97 -55.88 -42.89
N THR A 517 -8.96 -54.70 -42.26
CA THR A 517 -10.07 -54.17 -41.46
C THR A 517 -10.78 -53.04 -42.13
N THR A 518 -12.09 -52.94 -41.92
CA THR A 518 -12.92 -51.84 -42.37
C THR A 518 -14.05 -51.60 -41.38
N GLN A 519 -14.50 -50.37 -41.25
CA GLN A 519 -15.61 -49.95 -40.43
C GLN A 519 -16.85 -49.74 -41.30
N ILE A 520 -17.98 -50.23 -40.81
CA ILE A 520 -19.30 -50.06 -41.43
C ILE A 520 -20.13 -49.21 -40.47
N GLU A 521 -20.58 -48.07 -40.93
CA GLU A 521 -21.44 -47.15 -40.19
C GLU A 521 -22.87 -47.22 -40.73
N TYR A 522 -23.85 -47.25 -39.82
CA TYR A 522 -25.27 -47.19 -40.17
C TYR A 522 -26.02 -46.37 -39.10
N GLY A 523 -27.21 -45.89 -39.47
CA GLY A 523 -28.03 -45.09 -38.60
C GLY A 523 -29.45 -45.58 -38.47
N LEU A 524 -30.01 -45.51 -37.25
CA LEU A 524 -31.38 -45.88 -36.92
C LEU A 524 -32.17 -44.64 -36.48
N PRO A 525 -33.28 -44.31 -37.14
CA PRO A 525 -34.11 -43.17 -36.74
C PRO A 525 -34.95 -43.41 -35.48
N VAL A 526 -35.17 -44.68 -35.14
CA VAL A 526 -35.91 -45.18 -33.98
C VAL A 526 -35.25 -46.45 -33.46
N ASP A 527 -35.47 -46.74 -32.19
CA ASP A 527 -35.05 -48.03 -31.62
C ASP A 527 -35.56 -49.21 -32.46
N GLY A 528 -34.77 -50.23 -32.60
CA GLY A 528 -35.19 -51.32 -33.44
C GLY A 528 -34.21 -52.51 -33.53
N GLN A 529 -34.70 -53.58 -34.13
CA GLN A 529 -33.93 -54.77 -34.32
C GLN A 529 -33.09 -54.71 -35.59
N VAL A 530 -31.79 -55.01 -35.47
CA VAL A 530 -30.81 -54.87 -36.56
C VAL A 530 -30.13 -56.16 -36.87
N LYS A 531 -30.00 -56.45 -38.17
CA LYS A 531 -29.18 -57.52 -38.71
C LYS A 531 -28.24 -56.99 -39.79
N LEU A 532 -26.93 -57.14 -39.58
CA LEU A 532 -25.88 -56.80 -40.56
C LEU A 532 -25.08 -58.04 -40.96
N THR A 533 -25.11 -58.38 -42.25
CA THR A 533 -24.49 -59.57 -42.75
C THR A 533 -23.62 -59.27 -43.97
N VAL A 534 -22.47 -59.92 -44.03
CA VAL A 534 -21.54 -59.90 -45.18
C VAL A 534 -21.75 -61.13 -46.04
N TYR A 535 -21.80 -60.93 -47.34
CA TYR A 535 -21.98 -61.99 -48.37
C TYR A 535 -20.84 -61.95 -49.40
N ASP A 536 -20.57 -63.10 -50.02
CA ASP A 536 -19.74 -63.13 -51.21
C ASP A 536 -20.56 -62.76 -52.49
N LEU A 537 -19.92 -62.77 -53.66
CA LEU A 537 -20.57 -62.42 -54.91
C LEU A 537 -21.60 -63.53 -55.37
N LEU A 538 -21.58 -64.68 -54.80
CA LEU A 538 -22.57 -65.77 -55.07
C LEU A 538 -23.77 -65.65 -54.13
N GLY A 539 -23.78 -64.73 -53.23
CA GLY A 539 -24.84 -64.50 -52.23
C GLY A 539 -24.75 -65.46 -51.02
N GLN A 540 -23.63 -66.12 -50.83
CA GLN A 540 -23.43 -66.94 -49.63
C GLN A 540 -23.04 -66.07 -48.47
N GLU A 541 -23.57 -66.34 -47.26
CA GLU A 541 -23.24 -65.67 -46.05
C GLU A 541 -21.80 -65.95 -45.64
N VAL A 542 -20.99 -64.94 -45.52
CA VAL A 542 -19.58 -65.03 -45.08
C VAL A 542 -19.49 -64.76 -43.59
N ARG A 543 -20.13 -63.68 -43.14
CA ARG A 543 -20.08 -63.24 -41.73
C ARG A 543 -21.38 -62.57 -41.31
N SER A 544 -21.97 -62.98 -40.21
CA SER A 544 -22.99 -62.21 -39.51
C SER A 544 -22.30 -61.31 -38.51
N LEU A 545 -22.31 -60.05 -38.79
CA LEU A 545 -21.73 -59.04 -37.90
C LEU A 545 -22.68 -58.67 -36.76
N ILE A 546 -23.98 -58.55 -37.06
CA ILE A 546 -25.07 -58.37 -36.12
C ILE A 546 -26.19 -59.37 -36.45
N SER A 547 -26.70 -60.09 -35.45
CA SER A 547 -27.65 -61.16 -35.63
C SER A 547 -29.02 -60.91 -35.03
N GLY A 548 -29.65 -59.78 -35.36
CA GLY A 548 -30.96 -59.40 -34.85
C GLY A 548 -30.92 -58.91 -33.40
N LEU A 549 -30.00 -58.02 -33.09
CA LEU A 549 -29.89 -57.37 -31.80
C LEU A 549 -30.78 -56.11 -31.78
N ASP A 550 -31.43 -55.84 -30.65
CA ASP A 550 -32.12 -54.60 -30.40
C ASP A 550 -31.08 -53.51 -30.12
N GLN A 551 -31.20 -52.41 -30.82
CA GLN A 551 -30.33 -51.26 -30.72
C GLN A 551 -31.14 -49.99 -30.63
N SER A 552 -30.64 -49.00 -29.87
CA SER A 552 -31.25 -47.69 -29.75
C SER A 552 -31.14 -46.85 -31.04
N ALA A 553 -32.00 -45.88 -31.18
CA ALA A 553 -31.86 -44.83 -32.20
C ALA A 553 -30.48 -44.19 -32.14
N GLY A 554 -29.95 -43.76 -33.29
CA GLY A 554 -28.63 -43.13 -33.38
C GLY A 554 -27.75 -43.76 -34.46
N TYR A 555 -26.48 -43.27 -34.53
CA TYR A 555 -25.46 -43.81 -35.43
C TYR A 555 -24.65 -44.89 -34.74
N HIS A 556 -24.41 -45.99 -35.46
CA HIS A 556 -23.68 -47.17 -34.98
C HIS A 556 -22.53 -47.50 -35.89
N ASN A 557 -21.45 -48.00 -35.32
CA ASN A 557 -20.25 -48.43 -36.02
C ASN A 557 -19.93 -49.85 -35.69
N ILE A 558 -19.57 -50.63 -36.69
CA ILE A 558 -19.07 -52.00 -36.49
C ILE A 558 -17.86 -52.25 -37.37
N MET A 559 -16.89 -52.93 -36.83
CA MET A 559 -15.67 -53.28 -37.55
C MET A 559 -15.76 -54.72 -38.11
N TRP A 560 -15.33 -54.90 -39.36
CA TRP A 560 -15.09 -56.21 -39.93
C TRP A 560 -13.61 -56.41 -40.24
N ASP A 561 -13.07 -57.57 -39.78
CA ASP A 561 -11.66 -57.91 -39.82
C ASP A 561 -11.35 -58.90 -40.96
N ALA A 562 -12.18 -58.99 -41.99
CA ALA A 562 -12.09 -59.91 -43.12
C ALA A 562 -12.03 -61.40 -42.70
N ARG A 563 -12.79 -61.80 -41.66
CA ARG A 563 -12.95 -63.16 -41.22
C ARG A 563 -14.38 -63.66 -41.40
N ASP A 564 -14.50 -64.94 -41.71
CA ASP A 564 -15.81 -65.67 -41.82
C ASP A 564 -16.40 -65.97 -40.42
N ASN A 565 -17.59 -66.56 -40.39
CA ASN A 565 -18.26 -67.01 -39.16
C ASN A 565 -17.44 -67.97 -38.30
N ARG A 566 -16.45 -68.65 -38.89
CA ARG A 566 -15.55 -69.63 -38.22
C ARG A 566 -14.25 -68.93 -37.76
N GLY A 567 -14.07 -67.69 -38.04
CA GLY A 567 -12.87 -66.90 -37.68
C GLY A 567 -11.71 -67.08 -38.68
N LEU A 568 -11.94 -67.69 -39.82
CA LEU A 568 -10.92 -67.92 -40.85
C LEU A 568 -10.87 -66.66 -41.77
N ALA A 569 -9.64 -66.25 -42.14
CA ALA A 569 -9.45 -65.13 -43.06
C ALA A 569 -10.07 -65.47 -44.44
N VAL A 570 -10.79 -64.53 -45.01
CA VAL A 570 -11.40 -64.68 -46.34
C VAL A 570 -10.45 -64.16 -47.43
N SER A 571 -10.66 -64.57 -48.65
CA SER A 571 -9.81 -64.22 -49.79
C SER A 571 -10.00 -62.78 -50.21
N ALA A 572 -8.95 -62.16 -50.77
CA ALA A 572 -9.09 -60.85 -51.42
C ALA A 572 -10.17 -60.90 -52.52
N GLY A 573 -10.98 -59.85 -52.60
CA GLY A 573 -12.09 -59.82 -53.54
C GLY A 573 -13.17 -58.81 -53.17
N VAL A 574 -14.29 -58.90 -53.90
CA VAL A 574 -15.46 -58.05 -53.65
C VAL A 574 -16.45 -58.77 -52.75
N TYR A 575 -16.90 -58.07 -51.71
CA TYR A 575 -17.92 -58.54 -50.78
C TYR A 575 -19.10 -57.55 -50.78
N ILE A 576 -20.25 -58.05 -50.35
CA ILE A 576 -21.48 -57.29 -50.23
C ILE A 576 -21.91 -57.36 -48.78
N TYR A 577 -22.22 -56.22 -48.19
CA TYR A 577 -22.83 -56.18 -46.85
C TYR A 577 -24.25 -55.66 -46.93
N ARG A 578 -25.13 -56.23 -46.15
CA ARG A 578 -26.55 -55.95 -46.11
C ARG A 578 -26.97 -55.62 -44.70
N LEU A 579 -27.50 -54.41 -44.50
CA LEU A 579 -28.24 -54.04 -43.34
C LEU A 579 -29.73 -54.35 -43.53
N ALA A 580 -30.33 -54.98 -42.56
CA ALA A 580 -31.76 -55.12 -42.42
C ALA A 580 -32.15 -54.67 -41.03
N ALA A 581 -33.03 -53.71 -40.94
CA ALA A 581 -33.49 -53.15 -39.68
C ALA A 581 -35.03 -53.11 -39.65
N ARG A 582 -35.59 -53.28 -38.43
CA ARG A 582 -37.01 -53.13 -38.16
C ARG A 582 -37.15 -52.24 -36.94
N GLY A 583 -37.64 -51.00 -37.17
CA GLY A 583 -37.93 -50.06 -36.09
C GLY A 583 -39.10 -50.50 -35.22
N GLU A 584 -39.13 -50.02 -33.98
CA GLU A 584 -40.27 -50.21 -33.07
C GLU A 584 -41.57 -49.64 -33.61
N ASP A 585 -41.47 -48.58 -34.45
CA ASP A 585 -42.58 -47.97 -35.22
C ASP A 585 -43.11 -48.89 -36.32
N GLY A 586 -42.52 -50.09 -36.50
CA GLY A 586 -42.88 -51.07 -37.49
C GLY A 586 -42.28 -50.87 -38.88
N GLN A 587 -41.55 -49.79 -39.14
CA GLN A 587 -40.84 -49.56 -40.38
C GLN A 587 -39.78 -50.67 -40.63
N LYS A 588 -39.64 -51.06 -41.87
CA LYS A 588 -38.64 -52.05 -42.30
C LYS A 588 -37.70 -51.40 -43.30
N PHE A 589 -36.42 -51.56 -43.03
CA PHE A 589 -35.35 -51.05 -43.89
C PHE A 589 -34.45 -52.22 -44.35
N SER A 590 -34.04 -52.14 -45.58
CA SER A 590 -33.00 -53.05 -46.06
C SER A 590 -32.19 -52.38 -47.15
N ARG A 591 -30.89 -52.27 -46.94
CA ARG A 591 -29.94 -51.70 -47.89
C ARG A 591 -28.69 -52.56 -48.01
N THR A 592 -28.11 -52.51 -49.21
CA THR A 592 -26.92 -53.33 -49.54
C THR A 592 -25.86 -52.44 -50.15
N LYS A 593 -24.61 -52.64 -49.77
CA LYS A 593 -23.45 -51.96 -50.36
C LYS A 593 -22.33 -52.99 -50.64
N LYS A 594 -21.39 -52.60 -51.50
CA LYS A 594 -20.22 -53.43 -51.83
C LYS A 594 -18.97 -52.86 -51.18
N MET A 595 -18.04 -53.74 -50.86
CA MET A 595 -16.72 -53.46 -50.36
C MET A 595 -15.64 -54.31 -51.03
N VAL A 596 -14.41 -53.80 -51.06
CA VAL A 596 -13.28 -54.45 -51.73
C VAL A 596 -12.16 -54.70 -50.73
N LEU A 597 -11.88 -56.03 -50.50
CA LEU A 597 -10.77 -56.47 -49.69
C LEU A 597 -9.51 -56.56 -50.57
N LEU A 598 -8.47 -55.89 -50.21
CA LEU A 598 -7.15 -56.05 -50.83
C LEU A 598 -6.40 -57.23 -50.15
N LYS A 599 -5.31 -57.63 -50.79
CA LYS A 599 -4.47 -58.69 -50.27
C LYS A 599 -3.47 -58.21 -49.27
#